data_099523b9fa17bd459bda048785c1cf42
#
_entry.id   099523b9fa17bd459bda048785c1cf42
#
_cell.length_a   1.000
_cell.length_b   1.000
_cell.length_c   1.000
_cell.angle_alpha   90.00
_cell.angle_beta   90.00
_cell.angle_gamma   90.00
#
_symmetry.space_group_name_H-M   'P 1'
#
loop_
_entity.id
_entity.type
_entity.pdbx_description
1 polymer ?
#
loop_
_entity_poly.entity_id
_entity_poly.type
_entity_poly.pdbx_seq_one_letter_code
_entity_poly.pdbx_strand_id
1 'polypeptide(L)'
;MSEQVLAVDIGGTKIAVAVVDETGAIATEVVRPTVASSDPDAVFAPAAEAVREALGALRDPGDPLRVGIGSAGPIDGPGGTISPVNIAAWRGFPVVDRVAAVVTEVVGGQPRVGLAGDGHCFALGEHWLGAGRDVDSMVGLVLSTGVGGGAVLDNVLFAGTSGNAVHLGHVSVNAWGPRCVCGCHGCTEMYARGPAMVALAQERGWRGGDDAKALTDDAREGHPIALEVIDHGMRALAAGIATTATELDVATFVLGGGVSKAGEVIFEPLRRHLRDFAVLDYVRDLEVRPAVLENAGLLGAAALAFTL
;
A
#
# COMPACT_ATOMS: atom_id res chain seq x y z
N MET A 1 -21.87 -13.81 18.36
CA MET A 1 -20.42 -13.49 18.25
C MET A 1 -20.23 -12.97 16.84
N SER A 2 -19.41 -11.97 16.62
CA SER A 2 -19.16 -11.42 15.28
C SER A 2 -18.26 -12.39 14.49
N GLU A 3 -18.55 -12.57 13.20
CA GLU A 3 -17.76 -13.43 12.32
C GLU A 3 -16.31 -12.95 12.26
N GLN A 4 -15.37 -13.91 12.26
CA GLN A 4 -13.94 -13.63 12.21
C GLN A 4 -13.32 -14.14 10.91
N VAL A 5 -12.37 -13.36 10.39
CA VAL A 5 -11.59 -13.69 9.20
C VAL A 5 -10.10 -13.72 9.52
N LEU A 6 -9.32 -14.38 8.67
CA LEU A 6 -7.88 -14.33 8.73
C LEU A 6 -7.34 -13.27 7.73
N ALA A 7 -6.52 -12.36 8.22
CA ALA A 7 -5.82 -11.36 7.43
C ALA A 7 -4.32 -11.67 7.41
N VAL A 8 -3.71 -11.60 6.23
CA VAL A 8 -2.28 -11.82 6.02
C VAL A 8 -1.73 -10.63 5.25
N ASP A 9 -0.72 -9.96 5.80
CA ASP A 9 -0.01 -8.84 5.14
C ASP A 9 1.45 -9.23 4.94
N ILE A 10 1.86 -9.36 3.67
CA ILE A 10 3.19 -9.81 3.26
C ILE A 10 3.99 -8.64 2.73
N GLY A 11 4.84 -8.08 3.59
CA GLY A 11 5.79 -7.04 3.22
C GLY A 11 7.20 -7.56 2.92
N GLY A 12 8.05 -6.69 2.39
CA GLY A 12 9.45 -7.04 2.09
C GLY A 12 10.34 -7.25 3.31
N THR A 13 9.93 -6.83 4.50
CA THR A 13 10.71 -6.91 5.76
C THR A 13 10.00 -7.69 6.85
N LYS A 14 8.68 -7.70 6.85
CA LYS A 14 7.84 -8.37 7.84
C LYS A 14 6.62 -8.99 7.19
N ILE A 15 6.11 -10.02 7.81
CA ILE A 15 4.82 -10.66 7.52
C ILE A 15 3.98 -10.52 8.79
N ALA A 16 2.77 -9.98 8.66
CA ALA A 16 1.80 -9.88 9.75
C ALA A 16 0.57 -10.74 9.44
N VAL A 17 0.10 -11.49 10.43
CA VAL A 17 -1.11 -12.32 10.34
C VAL A 17 -2.01 -11.99 11.51
N ALA A 18 -3.28 -11.74 11.26
CA ALA A 18 -4.24 -11.41 12.31
C ALA A 18 -5.58 -12.14 12.13
N VAL A 19 -6.25 -12.37 13.25
CA VAL A 19 -7.69 -12.70 13.29
C VAL A 19 -8.44 -11.42 13.59
N VAL A 20 -9.33 -11.03 12.70
CA VAL A 20 -10.04 -9.74 12.73
C VAL A 20 -11.54 -10.00 12.62
N ASP A 21 -12.34 -9.27 13.40
CA ASP A 21 -13.80 -9.34 13.32
C ASP A 21 -14.41 -8.25 12.42
N GLU A 22 -15.72 -8.31 12.20
CA GLU A 22 -16.50 -7.38 11.36
C GLU A 22 -16.41 -5.92 11.81
N THR A 23 -15.99 -5.64 13.03
CA THR A 23 -15.79 -4.28 13.55
C THR A 23 -14.37 -3.77 13.33
N GLY A 24 -13.46 -4.62 12.81
CA GLY A 24 -12.05 -4.34 12.69
C GLY A 24 -11.25 -4.60 13.97
N ALA A 25 -11.89 -5.18 15.01
CA ALA A 25 -11.17 -5.53 16.22
C ALA A 25 -10.24 -6.74 15.96
N ILE A 26 -8.97 -6.56 16.32
CA ILE A 26 -7.94 -7.57 16.16
C ILE A 26 -7.92 -8.46 17.41
N ALA A 27 -8.35 -9.70 17.26
CA ALA A 27 -8.32 -10.69 18.36
C ALA A 27 -6.91 -11.19 18.66
N THR A 28 -6.08 -11.30 17.62
CA THR A 28 -4.65 -11.63 17.72
C THR A 28 -3.90 -11.09 16.51
N GLU A 29 -2.65 -10.73 16.72
CA GLU A 29 -1.71 -10.37 15.67
C GLU A 29 -0.39 -11.08 15.89
N VAL A 30 0.12 -11.74 14.86
CA VAL A 30 1.40 -12.44 14.86
C VAL A 30 2.28 -11.83 13.80
N VAL A 31 3.45 -11.34 14.18
CA VAL A 31 4.43 -10.74 13.27
C VAL A 31 5.68 -11.59 13.19
N ARG A 32 6.18 -11.80 11.98
CA ARG A 32 7.43 -12.52 11.68
C ARG A 32 8.28 -11.70 10.71
N PRO A 33 9.61 -11.79 10.78
CA PRO A 33 10.46 -11.18 9.78
C PRO A 33 10.34 -11.93 8.44
N THR A 34 10.42 -11.20 7.33
CA THR A 34 10.60 -11.80 6.01
C THR A 34 12.04 -12.28 5.89
N VAL A 35 12.24 -13.57 5.66
CA VAL A 35 13.57 -14.20 5.61
C VAL A 35 14.16 -14.03 4.21
N ALA A 36 15.44 -13.63 4.14
CA ALA A 36 16.20 -13.62 2.90
C ALA A 36 16.75 -15.03 2.62
N SER A 37 16.23 -15.68 1.60
CA SER A 37 16.69 -16.99 1.12
C SER A 37 16.47 -17.12 -0.37
N SER A 38 17.22 -17.99 -1.03
CA SER A 38 16.96 -18.40 -2.43
C SER A 38 15.94 -19.53 -2.52
N ASP A 39 15.64 -20.20 -1.41
CA ASP A 39 14.63 -21.25 -1.31
C ASP A 39 13.26 -20.61 -1.00
N PRO A 40 12.27 -20.70 -1.92
CA PRO A 40 10.96 -20.11 -1.72
C PRO A 40 10.20 -20.70 -0.52
N ASP A 41 10.44 -21.97 -0.20
CA ASP A 41 9.79 -22.62 0.95
C ASP A 41 10.38 -22.12 2.27
N ALA A 42 11.68 -21.90 2.35
CA ALA A 42 12.30 -21.28 3.51
C ALA A 42 11.83 -19.85 3.75
N VAL A 43 11.54 -19.09 2.69
CA VAL A 43 10.94 -17.75 2.79
C VAL A 43 9.49 -17.82 3.27
N PHE A 44 8.73 -18.84 2.88
CA PHE A 44 7.34 -19.02 3.28
C PHE A 44 7.15 -19.56 4.70
N ALA A 45 8.11 -20.28 5.23
CA ALA A 45 8.00 -20.95 6.53
C ALA A 45 7.54 -20.00 7.68
N PRO A 46 8.09 -18.78 7.85
CA PRO A 46 7.61 -17.85 8.87
C PRO A 46 6.15 -17.43 8.68
N ALA A 47 5.68 -17.29 7.42
CA ALA A 47 4.28 -16.99 7.13
C ALA A 47 3.36 -18.16 7.55
N ALA A 48 3.75 -19.39 7.21
CA ALA A 48 3.03 -20.60 7.59
C ALA A 48 2.93 -20.76 9.12
N GLU A 49 4.02 -20.50 9.83
CA GLU A 49 4.03 -20.50 11.31
C GLU A 49 3.09 -19.44 11.89
N ALA A 50 3.15 -18.20 11.37
CA ALA A 50 2.28 -17.11 11.80
C ALA A 50 0.80 -17.41 11.56
N VAL A 51 0.46 -18.03 10.42
CA VAL A 51 -0.91 -18.47 10.10
C VAL A 51 -1.38 -19.52 11.11
N ARG A 52 -0.57 -20.56 11.39
CA ARG A 52 -0.94 -21.61 12.38
C ARG A 52 -1.17 -21.01 13.77
N GLU A 53 -0.29 -20.12 14.19
CA GLU A 53 -0.37 -19.47 15.50
C GLU A 53 -1.62 -18.59 15.62
N ALA A 54 -1.88 -17.74 14.60
CA ALA A 54 -3.05 -16.86 14.57
C ALA A 54 -4.36 -17.66 14.60
N LEU A 55 -4.45 -18.76 13.84
CA LEU A 55 -5.64 -19.64 13.82
C LEU A 55 -5.95 -20.23 15.21
N GLY A 56 -4.98 -20.35 16.10
CA GLY A 56 -5.22 -20.77 17.48
C GLY A 56 -6.10 -19.81 18.30
N ALA A 57 -6.21 -18.56 17.88
CA ALA A 57 -7.08 -17.55 18.51
C ALA A 57 -8.45 -17.43 17.86
N LEU A 58 -8.70 -18.13 16.75
CA LEU A 58 -9.97 -18.12 16.03
C LEU A 58 -11.08 -18.71 16.89
N ARG A 59 -12.21 -18.02 17.01
CA ARG A 59 -13.35 -18.43 17.89
C ARG A 59 -14.65 -18.63 17.11
N ASP A 60 -14.89 -17.80 16.12
CA ASP A 60 -16.13 -17.80 15.34
C ASP A 60 -15.79 -17.67 13.83
N PRO A 61 -15.22 -18.70 13.22
CA PRO A 61 -14.95 -18.67 11.78
C PRO A 61 -16.26 -18.80 11.01
N GLY A 62 -16.34 -18.09 9.87
CA GLY A 62 -17.32 -18.42 8.86
C GLY A 62 -17.09 -19.85 8.30
N ASP A 63 -18.10 -20.42 7.69
CA ASP A 63 -18.00 -21.70 6.98
C ASP A 63 -18.36 -21.48 5.50
N PRO A 64 -17.37 -21.48 4.60
CA PRO A 64 -15.92 -21.66 4.81
C PRO A 64 -15.21 -20.43 5.43
N LEU A 65 -14.10 -20.67 6.15
CA LEU A 65 -13.26 -19.59 6.65
C LEU A 65 -12.76 -18.71 5.49
N ARG A 66 -12.89 -17.39 5.67
CA ARG A 66 -12.43 -16.39 4.70
C ARG A 66 -11.06 -15.85 5.06
N VAL A 67 -10.19 -15.76 4.07
CA VAL A 67 -8.79 -15.31 4.24
C VAL A 67 -8.51 -14.22 3.22
N GLY A 68 -8.02 -13.07 3.66
CA GLY A 68 -7.53 -12.02 2.79
C GLY A 68 -6.01 -11.92 2.86
N ILE A 69 -5.36 -11.87 1.71
CA ILE A 69 -3.91 -11.71 1.59
C ILE A 69 -3.61 -10.37 0.93
N GLY A 70 -2.87 -9.52 1.64
CA GLY A 70 -2.20 -8.35 1.10
C GLY A 70 -0.73 -8.68 0.81
N SER A 71 -0.20 -8.29 -0.34
CA SER A 71 1.20 -8.53 -0.68
C SER A 71 1.83 -7.38 -1.45
N ALA A 72 3.11 -7.13 -1.16
CA ALA A 72 3.94 -6.34 -2.08
C ALA A 72 3.91 -6.97 -3.48
N GLY A 73 3.89 -6.12 -4.50
CA GLY A 73 3.70 -6.53 -5.89
C GLY A 73 4.98 -6.70 -6.71
N PRO A 74 4.78 -7.01 -7.99
CA PRO A 74 3.51 -7.24 -8.68
C PRO A 74 2.83 -8.56 -8.29
N ILE A 75 1.51 -8.59 -8.44
CA ILE A 75 0.70 -9.78 -8.19
C ILE A 75 0.02 -10.25 -9.49
N ASP A 76 -0.36 -11.52 -9.53
CA ASP A 76 -1.34 -12.07 -10.47
C ASP A 76 -2.57 -12.47 -9.66
N GLY A 77 -3.54 -11.56 -9.58
CA GLY A 77 -4.76 -11.75 -8.78
C GLY A 77 -5.54 -13.00 -9.23
N PRO A 78 -5.90 -13.12 -10.51
CA PRO A 78 -6.59 -14.31 -11.04
C PRO A 78 -5.81 -15.61 -10.85
N GLY A 79 -4.49 -15.59 -11.00
CA GLY A 79 -3.61 -16.75 -10.84
C GLY A 79 -3.22 -17.06 -9.40
N GLY A 80 -3.57 -16.20 -8.43
CA GLY A 80 -3.26 -16.40 -7.01
C GLY A 80 -1.76 -16.37 -6.69
N THR A 81 -0.94 -15.71 -7.53
CA THR A 81 0.52 -15.70 -7.40
C THR A 81 1.10 -14.32 -7.18
N ILE A 82 2.28 -14.27 -6.59
CA ILE A 82 3.01 -13.03 -6.31
C ILE A 82 4.45 -13.08 -6.80
N SER A 83 4.99 -11.90 -7.16
CA SER A 83 6.38 -11.73 -7.59
C SER A 83 7.01 -10.47 -6.94
N PRO A 84 7.04 -10.37 -5.59
CA PRO A 84 7.48 -9.17 -4.91
C PRO A 84 8.91 -8.79 -5.30
N VAL A 85 9.15 -7.52 -5.63
CA VAL A 85 10.47 -7.05 -6.06
C VAL A 85 11.53 -7.33 -4.99
N ASN A 86 11.15 -7.20 -3.71
CA ASN A 86 12.06 -7.33 -2.56
C ASN A 86 12.27 -8.79 -2.10
N ILE A 87 11.54 -9.76 -2.68
CA ILE A 87 11.66 -11.19 -2.34
C ILE A 87 12.05 -11.95 -3.61
N ALA A 88 13.34 -12.01 -3.88
CA ALA A 88 13.87 -12.54 -5.14
C ALA A 88 13.50 -14.03 -5.38
N ALA A 89 13.36 -14.82 -4.32
CA ALA A 89 12.96 -16.23 -4.40
C ALA A 89 11.51 -16.43 -4.87
N TRP A 90 10.68 -15.40 -4.75
CA TRP A 90 9.27 -15.49 -5.14
C TRP A 90 9.04 -14.84 -6.51
N ARG A 91 9.02 -15.67 -7.53
CA ARG A 91 8.61 -15.30 -8.90
C ARG A 91 7.50 -16.25 -9.32
N GLY A 92 6.27 -15.71 -9.46
CA GLY A 92 5.07 -16.53 -9.64
C GLY A 92 4.80 -17.46 -8.47
N PHE A 93 5.12 -17.03 -7.23
CA PHE A 93 4.93 -17.85 -6.03
C PHE A 93 3.43 -18.03 -5.74
N PRO A 94 2.91 -19.27 -5.63
CA PRO A 94 1.49 -19.57 -5.51
C PRO A 94 0.98 -19.32 -4.07
N VAL A 95 1.00 -18.05 -3.63
CA VAL A 95 0.74 -17.68 -2.24
C VAL A 95 -0.66 -18.07 -1.77
N VAL A 96 -1.65 -17.98 -2.64
CA VAL A 96 -3.05 -18.34 -2.33
C VAL A 96 -3.13 -19.82 -1.99
N ASP A 97 -2.60 -20.70 -2.85
CA ASP A 97 -2.60 -22.15 -2.62
C ASP A 97 -1.80 -22.54 -1.37
N ARG A 98 -0.66 -21.87 -1.16
CA ARG A 98 0.21 -22.14 0.00
C ARG A 98 -0.46 -21.77 1.32
N VAL A 99 -1.12 -20.62 1.38
CA VAL A 99 -1.86 -20.20 2.59
C VAL A 99 -3.10 -21.08 2.77
N ALA A 100 -3.84 -21.37 1.70
CA ALA A 100 -5.00 -22.26 1.75
C ALA A 100 -4.66 -23.65 2.30
N ALA A 101 -3.52 -24.21 1.88
CA ALA A 101 -3.05 -25.51 2.38
C ALA A 101 -2.78 -25.50 3.89
N VAL A 102 -2.12 -24.45 4.40
CA VAL A 102 -1.85 -24.29 5.85
C VAL A 102 -3.17 -24.15 6.62
N VAL A 103 -4.11 -23.34 6.12
CA VAL A 103 -5.41 -23.16 6.77
C VAL A 103 -6.20 -24.48 6.78
N THR A 104 -6.25 -25.18 5.66
CA THR A 104 -6.93 -26.49 5.57
C THR A 104 -6.35 -27.53 6.54
N GLU A 105 -5.03 -27.56 6.71
CA GLU A 105 -4.35 -28.45 7.67
C GLU A 105 -4.85 -28.19 9.12
N VAL A 106 -5.08 -26.92 9.48
CA VAL A 106 -5.44 -26.54 10.85
C VAL A 106 -6.94 -26.63 11.12
N VAL A 107 -7.77 -26.10 10.19
CA VAL A 107 -9.23 -26.01 10.42
C VAL A 107 -10.04 -27.14 9.79
N GLY A 108 -9.43 -27.96 8.90
CA GLY A 108 -10.05 -29.14 8.30
C GLY A 108 -11.00 -28.86 7.13
N GLY A 109 -11.18 -27.58 6.72
CA GLY A 109 -12.03 -27.16 5.60
C GLY A 109 -11.27 -26.32 4.58
N GLN A 110 -11.75 -26.28 3.33
CA GLN A 110 -11.18 -25.41 2.29
C GLN A 110 -11.58 -23.95 2.54
N PRO A 111 -10.62 -23.02 2.77
CA PRO A 111 -10.94 -21.61 2.94
C PRO A 111 -11.30 -20.95 1.60
N ARG A 112 -12.00 -19.81 1.67
CA ARG A 112 -12.03 -18.84 0.57
C ARG A 112 -10.89 -17.86 0.74
N VAL A 113 -10.04 -17.71 -0.28
CA VAL A 113 -8.84 -16.87 -0.17
C VAL A 113 -8.86 -15.81 -1.25
N GLY A 114 -8.77 -14.54 -0.84
CA GLY A 114 -8.60 -13.38 -1.71
C GLY A 114 -7.15 -12.87 -1.66
N LEU A 115 -6.66 -12.38 -2.81
CA LEU A 115 -5.33 -11.77 -2.95
C LEU A 115 -5.45 -10.36 -3.51
N ALA A 116 -4.79 -9.39 -2.86
CA ALA A 116 -4.67 -8.02 -3.34
C ALA A 116 -3.25 -7.48 -3.11
N GLY A 117 -2.87 -6.44 -3.84
CA GLY A 117 -1.62 -5.72 -3.60
C GLY A 117 -1.65 -4.96 -2.26
N ASP A 118 -0.47 -4.69 -1.69
CA ASP A 118 -0.32 -3.92 -0.44
C ASP A 118 -0.99 -2.53 -0.52
N GLY A 119 -0.85 -1.82 -1.66
CA GLY A 119 -1.53 -0.56 -1.90
C GLY A 119 -3.06 -0.68 -1.97
N HIS A 120 -3.57 -1.79 -2.51
CA HIS A 120 -5.00 -2.10 -2.52
C HIS A 120 -5.53 -2.37 -1.11
N CYS A 121 -4.80 -3.16 -0.33
CA CYS A 121 -5.16 -3.40 1.07
C CYS A 121 -5.08 -2.12 1.90
N PHE A 122 -4.08 -1.24 1.66
CA PHE A 122 -4.05 0.06 2.30
C PHE A 122 -5.32 0.87 1.99
N ALA A 123 -5.73 0.94 0.71
CA ALA A 123 -6.95 1.65 0.31
C ALA A 123 -8.21 1.06 0.94
N LEU A 124 -8.33 -0.27 0.95
CA LEU A 124 -9.46 -0.97 1.61
C LEU A 124 -9.53 -0.69 3.11
N GLY A 125 -8.39 -0.73 3.81
CA GLY A 125 -8.34 -0.47 5.25
C GLY A 125 -8.78 0.95 5.59
N GLU A 126 -8.22 1.95 4.89
CA GLU A 126 -8.58 3.36 5.10
C GLU A 126 -10.02 3.68 4.65
N HIS A 127 -10.54 2.95 3.66
CA HIS A 127 -11.95 3.07 3.26
C HIS A 127 -12.88 2.45 4.31
N TRP A 128 -12.54 1.28 4.84
CA TRP A 128 -13.40 0.57 5.79
C TRP A 128 -13.45 1.27 7.16
N LEU A 129 -12.29 1.60 7.75
CA LEU A 129 -12.19 2.04 9.14
C LEU A 129 -11.44 3.38 9.31
N GLY A 130 -10.87 3.91 8.25
CA GLY A 130 -9.96 5.04 8.32
C GLY A 130 -10.51 6.34 7.76
N ALA A 131 -9.62 7.10 7.11
CA ALA A 131 -9.88 8.45 6.61
C ALA A 131 -10.84 8.50 5.42
N GLY A 132 -11.15 7.35 4.79
CA GLY A 132 -12.05 7.25 3.64
C GLY A 132 -13.43 6.64 3.95
N ARG A 133 -13.75 6.37 5.21
CA ARG A 133 -14.99 5.66 5.62
C ARG A 133 -16.30 6.40 5.34
N ASP A 134 -16.24 7.66 4.97
CA ASP A 134 -17.38 8.54 4.72
C ASP A 134 -17.64 8.78 3.22
N VAL A 135 -16.90 8.11 2.34
CA VAL A 135 -17.05 8.24 0.88
C VAL A 135 -17.17 6.87 0.21
N ASP A 136 -17.93 6.78 -0.88
CA ASP A 136 -18.10 5.53 -1.64
C ASP A 136 -16.90 5.24 -2.56
N SER A 137 -16.17 6.28 -2.96
CA SER A 137 -15.04 6.17 -3.89
C SER A 137 -13.84 6.96 -3.40
N MET A 138 -12.67 6.31 -3.37
CA MET A 138 -11.42 6.95 -2.99
C MET A 138 -10.21 6.25 -3.60
N VAL A 139 -9.09 6.96 -3.64
CA VAL A 139 -7.77 6.40 -3.93
C VAL A 139 -6.90 6.44 -2.66
N GLY A 140 -6.41 5.30 -2.23
CA GLY A 140 -5.40 5.20 -1.18
C GLY A 140 -4.00 5.21 -1.79
N LEU A 141 -3.09 6.01 -1.23
CA LEU A 141 -1.71 6.15 -1.68
C LEU A 141 -0.74 5.92 -0.52
N VAL A 142 0.33 5.20 -0.78
CA VAL A 142 1.42 4.97 0.17
C VAL A 142 2.69 5.64 -0.35
N LEU A 143 3.15 6.70 0.34
CA LEU A 143 4.39 7.41 0.04
C LEU A 143 5.47 6.98 1.02
N SER A 144 6.47 6.22 0.55
CA SER A 144 7.52 5.64 1.38
C SER A 144 8.81 5.43 0.56
N THR A 145 9.40 4.22 0.56
CA THR A 145 10.53 3.83 -0.31
C THR A 145 10.14 3.77 -1.79
N GLY A 146 8.84 3.65 -2.08
CA GLY A 146 8.19 3.78 -3.37
C GLY A 146 6.93 4.62 -3.26
N VAL A 147 6.14 4.64 -4.34
CA VAL A 147 4.79 5.21 -4.38
C VAL A 147 3.84 4.11 -4.83
N GLY A 148 3.09 3.56 -3.89
CA GLY A 148 2.05 2.55 -4.15
C GLY A 148 0.66 3.15 -4.06
N GLY A 149 -0.35 2.40 -4.52
CA GLY A 149 -1.74 2.82 -4.38
C GLY A 149 -2.75 1.73 -4.71
N GLY A 150 -4.00 2.04 -4.44
CA GLY A 150 -5.18 1.27 -4.79
C GLY A 150 -6.40 2.17 -4.79
N ALA A 151 -7.48 1.75 -5.43
CA ALA A 151 -8.74 2.47 -5.43
C ALA A 151 -9.89 1.59 -4.94
N VAL A 152 -10.81 2.22 -4.23
CA VAL A 152 -12.15 1.71 -3.97
C VAL A 152 -13.10 2.60 -4.78
N LEU A 153 -13.92 2.01 -5.63
CA LEU A 153 -14.90 2.70 -6.46
C LEU A 153 -16.28 2.10 -6.15
N ASP A 154 -17.24 2.95 -5.81
CA ASP A 154 -18.59 2.53 -5.42
C ASP A 154 -18.59 1.43 -4.34
N ASN A 155 -17.77 1.60 -3.31
CA ASN A 155 -17.56 0.66 -2.19
C ASN A 155 -16.94 -0.70 -2.61
N VAL A 156 -16.38 -0.82 -3.83
CA VAL A 156 -15.76 -2.03 -4.34
C VAL A 156 -14.30 -1.80 -4.67
N LEU A 157 -13.43 -2.73 -4.29
CA LEU A 157 -12.01 -2.68 -4.68
C LEU A 157 -11.86 -2.69 -6.21
N PHE A 158 -11.24 -1.67 -6.76
CA PHE A 158 -10.86 -1.63 -8.16
C PHE A 158 -9.50 -2.30 -8.37
N ALA A 159 -9.51 -3.63 -8.48
CA ALA A 159 -8.30 -4.42 -8.62
C ALA A 159 -7.69 -4.36 -10.03
N GLY A 160 -8.49 -4.05 -11.06
CA GLY A 160 -8.09 -4.17 -12.47
C GLY A 160 -8.02 -5.62 -12.94
N THR A 161 -7.65 -5.82 -14.20
CA THR A 161 -7.66 -7.14 -14.84
C THR A 161 -6.65 -8.13 -14.23
N SER A 162 -5.49 -7.65 -13.79
CA SER A 162 -4.41 -8.47 -13.24
C SER A 162 -4.26 -8.38 -11.72
N GLY A 163 -5.01 -7.50 -11.06
CA GLY A 163 -4.84 -7.21 -9.64
C GLY A 163 -3.81 -6.09 -9.35
N ASN A 164 -3.41 -5.28 -10.35
CA ASN A 164 -2.39 -4.24 -10.18
C ASN A 164 -2.88 -2.84 -10.59
N ALA A 165 -4.18 -2.57 -10.51
CA ALA A 165 -4.70 -1.24 -10.84
C ALA A 165 -4.13 -0.15 -9.91
N VAL A 166 -4.12 1.09 -10.40
CA VAL A 166 -3.74 2.29 -9.62
C VAL A 166 -2.30 2.25 -9.08
N HIS A 167 -1.37 1.69 -9.85
CA HIS A 167 0.07 1.83 -9.59
C HIS A 167 0.55 3.25 -9.92
N LEU A 168 0.02 4.26 -9.20
CA LEU A 168 0.26 5.69 -9.44
C LEU A 168 1.76 6.02 -9.48
N GLY A 169 2.58 5.35 -8.70
CA GLY A 169 4.02 5.53 -8.72
C GLY A 169 4.66 5.35 -10.09
N HIS A 170 4.05 4.57 -10.98
CA HIS A 170 4.53 4.32 -12.34
C HIS A 170 3.79 5.13 -13.41
N VAL A 171 2.88 6.01 -13.05
CA VAL A 171 2.33 7.02 -13.97
C VAL A 171 3.44 7.97 -14.37
N SER A 172 3.66 8.13 -15.69
CA SER A 172 4.65 9.07 -16.22
C SER A 172 4.10 10.50 -16.13
N VAL A 173 4.70 11.31 -15.27
CA VAL A 173 4.39 12.75 -15.11
C VAL A 173 5.37 13.63 -15.88
N ASN A 174 6.38 13.03 -16.51
CA ASN A 174 7.35 13.73 -17.34
C ASN A 174 7.92 12.77 -18.40
N ALA A 175 7.42 12.84 -19.61
CA ALA A 175 7.83 11.95 -20.71
C ALA A 175 9.34 11.99 -21.04
N TRP A 176 10.02 13.08 -20.69
CA TRP A 176 11.47 13.26 -20.88
C TRP A 176 12.26 13.10 -19.58
N GLY A 177 11.63 12.63 -18.53
CA GLY A 177 12.24 12.45 -17.22
C GLY A 177 13.18 11.25 -17.13
N PRO A 178 13.77 11.01 -15.94
CA PRO A 178 14.71 9.92 -15.74
C PRO A 178 14.04 8.56 -15.98
N ARG A 179 14.88 7.59 -16.38
CA ARG A 179 14.41 6.21 -16.59
C ARG A 179 14.08 5.55 -15.25
N CYS A 180 12.89 5.01 -15.14
CA CYS A 180 12.43 4.23 -13.98
C CYS A 180 12.89 2.77 -14.11
N VAL A 181 12.99 2.08 -12.96
CA VAL A 181 13.29 0.63 -12.91
C VAL A 181 12.23 -0.21 -13.62
N CYS A 182 10.99 0.27 -13.75
CA CYS A 182 9.95 -0.39 -14.55
C CYS A 182 10.19 -0.33 -16.08
N GLY A 183 11.18 0.43 -16.52
CA GLY A 183 11.52 0.64 -17.94
C GLY A 183 10.92 1.89 -18.57
N CYS A 184 9.93 2.52 -17.94
CA CYS A 184 9.30 3.77 -18.38
C CYS A 184 10.17 4.99 -18.03
N HIS A 185 9.81 6.18 -18.52
CA HIS A 185 10.45 7.45 -18.21
C HIS A 185 9.54 8.35 -17.38
N GLY A 186 10.14 9.08 -16.43
CA GLY A 186 9.47 10.13 -15.66
C GLY A 186 8.32 9.67 -14.77
N CYS A 187 8.36 8.43 -14.29
CA CYS A 187 7.39 7.93 -13.32
C CYS A 187 7.34 8.80 -12.07
N THR A 188 6.16 8.97 -11.49
CA THR A 188 5.92 9.77 -10.28
C THR A 188 6.89 9.42 -9.14
N GLU A 189 7.16 8.12 -8.92
CA GLU A 189 8.05 7.68 -7.86
C GLU A 189 9.51 8.10 -8.05
N MET A 190 9.95 8.39 -9.29
CA MET A 190 11.30 8.88 -9.55
C MET A 190 11.56 10.26 -8.95
N TYR A 191 10.50 10.97 -8.57
CA TYR A 191 10.55 12.31 -7.97
C TYR A 191 10.09 12.31 -6.52
N ALA A 192 9.01 11.57 -6.21
CA ALA A 192 8.29 11.70 -4.94
C ALA A 192 8.70 10.68 -3.87
N ARG A 193 9.24 9.51 -4.22
CA ARG A 193 9.65 8.51 -3.21
C ARG A 193 10.77 9.05 -2.31
N GLY A 194 10.78 8.64 -1.05
CA GLY A 194 11.78 9.09 -0.08
C GLY A 194 13.22 9.02 -0.58
N PRO A 195 13.72 7.85 -1.05
CA PRO A 195 15.09 7.75 -1.57
C PRO A 195 15.40 8.65 -2.77
N ALA A 196 14.42 8.94 -3.65
CA ALA A 196 14.66 9.84 -4.78
C ALA A 196 14.82 11.29 -4.32
N MET A 197 13.99 11.74 -3.37
CA MET A 197 14.13 13.07 -2.77
C MET A 197 15.46 13.21 -2.03
N VAL A 198 15.87 12.21 -1.25
CA VAL A 198 17.17 12.21 -0.55
C VAL A 198 18.33 12.31 -1.55
N ALA A 199 18.33 11.50 -2.60
CA ALA A 199 19.38 11.53 -3.62
C ALA A 199 19.49 12.91 -4.29
N LEU A 200 18.35 13.49 -4.68
CA LEU A 200 18.31 14.84 -5.26
C LEU A 200 18.82 15.92 -4.28
N ALA A 201 18.47 15.81 -3.01
CA ALA A 201 18.94 16.73 -1.99
C ALA A 201 20.47 16.66 -1.80
N GLN A 202 21.01 15.44 -1.78
CA GLN A 202 22.46 15.21 -1.70
C GLN A 202 23.22 15.74 -2.94
N GLU A 203 22.67 15.56 -4.15
CA GLU A 203 23.18 16.14 -5.39
C GLU A 203 23.23 17.68 -5.31
N ARG A 204 22.24 18.30 -4.66
CA ARG A 204 22.18 19.75 -4.44
C ARG A 204 23.02 20.26 -3.26
N GLY A 205 23.73 19.37 -2.58
CA GLY A 205 24.64 19.73 -1.49
C GLY A 205 24.08 19.58 -0.09
N TRP A 206 22.87 19.01 0.09
CA TRP A 206 22.38 18.65 1.43
C TRP A 206 23.25 17.54 2.06
N ARG A 207 23.51 17.69 3.37
CA ARG A 207 24.36 16.75 4.14
C ARG A 207 23.74 16.36 5.49
N GLY A 208 22.41 16.56 5.66
CA GLY A 208 21.71 16.32 6.93
C GLY A 208 21.45 14.83 7.24
N GLY A 209 21.69 13.91 6.28
CA GLY A 209 21.48 12.49 6.51
C GLY A 209 21.39 11.68 5.22
N ASP A 210 20.88 10.45 5.33
CA ASP A 210 20.78 9.48 4.23
C ASP A 210 19.37 8.88 4.07
N ASP A 211 18.40 9.36 4.84
CA ASP A 211 17.02 8.92 4.78
C ASP A 211 15.99 10.06 4.66
N ALA A 212 14.77 9.71 4.29
CA ALA A 212 13.70 10.67 4.09
C ALA A 212 13.23 11.31 5.41
N LYS A 213 13.42 10.63 6.54
CA LYS A 213 13.08 11.20 7.85
C LYS A 213 13.97 12.39 8.17
N ALA A 214 15.30 12.23 8.04
CA ALA A 214 16.25 13.31 8.23
C ALA A 214 15.98 14.47 7.27
N LEU A 215 15.69 14.19 5.99
CA LEU A 215 15.33 15.23 5.01
C LEU A 215 14.08 16.01 5.41
N THR A 216 13.04 15.34 5.88
CA THR A 216 11.80 15.99 6.30
C THR A 216 11.92 16.72 7.63
N ASP A 217 12.78 16.25 8.55
CA ASP A 217 13.09 16.95 9.80
C ASP A 217 13.83 18.28 9.52
N ASP A 218 14.87 18.24 8.67
CA ASP A 218 15.56 19.45 8.22
C ASP A 218 14.64 20.46 7.50
N ALA A 219 13.70 19.94 6.70
CA ALA A 219 12.72 20.80 6.05
C ALA A 219 11.78 21.49 7.05
N ARG A 220 11.38 20.81 8.14
CA ARG A 220 10.60 21.45 9.23
C ARG A 220 11.38 22.54 9.93
N GLU A 221 12.71 22.42 9.99
CA GLU A 221 13.61 23.43 10.53
C GLU A 221 13.91 24.57 9.53
N GLY A 222 13.37 24.49 8.32
CA GLY A 222 13.50 25.52 7.29
C GLY A 222 14.74 25.38 6.40
N HIS A 223 15.39 24.20 6.35
CA HIS A 223 16.55 24.00 5.49
C HIS A 223 16.18 24.19 4.00
N PRO A 224 16.80 25.13 3.26
CA PRO A 224 16.33 25.56 1.95
C PRO A 224 16.37 24.43 0.90
N ILE A 225 17.42 23.64 0.87
CA ILE A 225 17.53 22.51 -0.09
C ILE A 225 16.48 21.44 0.21
N ALA A 226 16.22 21.14 1.48
CA ALA A 226 15.24 20.14 1.87
C ALA A 226 13.82 20.58 1.46
N LEU A 227 13.47 21.84 1.72
CA LEU A 227 12.20 22.42 1.29
C LEU A 227 12.03 22.38 -0.24
N GLU A 228 13.06 22.81 -1.00
CA GLU A 228 13.03 22.84 -2.47
C GLU A 228 12.85 21.44 -3.07
N VAL A 229 13.53 20.44 -2.51
CA VAL A 229 13.45 19.06 -3.02
C VAL A 229 12.11 18.40 -2.69
N ILE A 230 11.58 18.64 -1.48
CA ILE A 230 10.24 18.15 -1.13
C ILE A 230 9.19 18.82 -2.01
N ASP A 231 9.28 20.13 -2.24
CA ASP A 231 8.39 20.84 -3.15
C ASP A 231 8.39 20.23 -4.56
N HIS A 232 9.58 19.94 -5.08
CA HIS A 232 9.74 19.28 -6.38
C HIS A 232 9.09 17.89 -6.41
N GLY A 233 9.28 17.06 -5.38
CA GLY A 233 8.65 15.75 -5.24
C GLY A 233 7.13 15.83 -5.16
N MET A 234 6.62 16.79 -4.37
CA MET A 234 5.17 16.99 -4.19
C MET A 234 4.50 17.53 -5.45
N ARG A 235 5.21 18.31 -6.26
CA ARG A 235 4.71 18.73 -7.59
C ARG A 235 4.49 17.52 -8.51
N ALA A 236 5.44 16.59 -8.56
CA ALA A 236 5.30 15.36 -9.34
C ALA A 236 4.17 14.46 -8.82
N LEU A 237 4.05 14.34 -7.49
CA LEU A 237 2.96 13.58 -6.88
C LEU A 237 1.59 14.22 -7.19
N ALA A 238 1.48 15.54 -7.14
CA ALA A 238 0.27 16.28 -7.49
C ALA A 238 -0.16 16.03 -8.93
N ALA A 239 0.79 16.02 -9.88
CA ALA A 239 0.50 15.69 -11.28
C ALA A 239 -0.04 14.26 -11.43
N GLY A 240 0.56 13.28 -10.75
CA GLY A 240 0.08 11.89 -10.74
C GLY A 240 -1.32 11.74 -10.12
N ILE A 241 -1.57 12.43 -9.01
CA ILE A 241 -2.89 12.46 -8.34
C ILE A 241 -3.94 13.08 -9.28
N ALA A 242 -3.66 14.24 -9.86
CA ALA A 242 -4.60 14.90 -10.77
C ALA A 242 -4.89 14.06 -12.02
N THR A 243 -3.89 13.37 -12.57
CA THR A 243 -4.08 12.42 -13.67
C THR A 243 -5.03 11.29 -13.25
N THR A 244 -4.77 10.66 -12.11
CA THR A 244 -5.60 9.55 -11.60
C THR A 244 -7.02 10.02 -11.28
N ALA A 245 -7.17 11.21 -10.67
CA ALA A 245 -8.47 11.81 -10.40
C ALA A 245 -9.26 12.04 -11.69
N THR A 246 -8.60 12.54 -12.74
CA THR A 246 -9.22 12.79 -14.04
C THR A 246 -9.67 11.51 -14.74
N GLU A 247 -8.88 10.43 -14.64
CA GLU A 247 -9.18 9.15 -15.30
C GLU A 247 -10.25 8.33 -14.57
N LEU A 248 -10.27 8.38 -13.23
CA LEU A 248 -11.19 7.59 -12.40
C LEU A 248 -12.43 8.37 -11.95
N ASP A 249 -12.48 9.68 -12.16
CA ASP A 249 -13.53 10.58 -11.66
C ASP A 249 -13.70 10.44 -10.12
N VAL A 250 -12.58 10.54 -9.38
CA VAL A 250 -12.53 10.39 -7.92
C VAL A 250 -11.95 11.65 -7.28
N ALA A 251 -12.65 12.19 -6.29
CA ALA A 251 -12.27 13.43 -5.61
C ALA A 251 -11.53 13.23 -4.28
N THR A 252 -11.54 12.03 -3.68
CA THR A 252 -10.94 11.78 -2.38
C THR A 252 -9.71 10.89 -2.49
N PHE A 253 -8.59 11.39 -1.96
CA PHE A 253 -7.32 10.67 -1.85
C PHE A 253 -6.90 10.57 -0.39
N VAL A 254 -6.46 9.39 0.03
CA VAL A 254 -5.89 9.19 1.37
C VAL A 254 -4.42 8.86 1.23
N LEU A 255 -3.55 9.69 1.81
CA LEU A 255 -2.09 9.55 1.69
C LEU A 255 -1.50 9.07 3.01
N GLY A 256 -0.90 7.88 2.97
CA GLY A 256 -0.16 7.26 4.06
C GLY A 256 1.30 6.98 3.70
N GLY A 257 1.94 6.14 4.52
CA GLY A 257 3.34 5.76 4.36
C GLY A 257 4.30 6.60 5.20
N GLY A 258 5.57 6.17 5.26
CA GLY A 258 6.55 6.76 6.16
C GLY A 258 6.85 8.24 5.89
N VAL A 259 6.86 8.65 4.64
CA VAL A 259 7.15 10.05 4.25
C VAL A 259 5.97 10.97 4.59
N SER A 260 4.72 10.51 4.42
CA SER A 260 3.54 11.32 4.74
C SER A 260 3.43 11.69 6.23
N LYS A 261 4.03 10.89 7.11
CA LYS A 261 4.11 11.18 8.56
C LYS A 261 4.86 12.48 8.90
N ALA A 262 5.55 13.06 7.92
CA ALA A 262 6.15 14.38 8.08
C ALA A 262 5.11 15.52 8.22
N GLY A 263 3.83 15.28 7.93
CA GLY A 263 2.74 16.23 8.12
C GLY A 263 2.78 17.37 7.11
N GLU A 264 2.55 18.60 7.55
CA GLU A 264 2.35 19.76 6.66
C GLU A 264 3.55 20.06 5.74
N VAL A 265 4.76 19.61 6.09
CA VAL A 265 5.93 19.69 5.20
C VAL A 265 5.69 18.95 3.86
N ILE A 266 4.84 17.91 3.88
CA ILE A 266 4.41 17.15 2.70
C ILE A 266 3.08 17.66 2.18
N PHE A 267 2.08 17.82 3.05
CA PHE A 267 0.70 18.10 2.64
C PHE A 267 0.51 19.53 2.11
N GLU A 268 1.20 20.53 2.67
CA GLU A 268 1.06 21.92 2.21
C GLU A 268 1.53 22.09 0.75
N PRO A 269 2.79 21.73 0.38
CA PRO A 269 3.21 21.85 -1.02
C PRO A 269 2.39 20.95 -1.96
N LEU A 270 1.96 19.77 -1.52
CA LEU A 270 1.10 18.89 -2.31
C LEU A 270 -0.24 19.58 -2.64
N ARG A 271 -0.94 20.12 -1.64
CA ARG A 271 -2.21 20.83 -1.85
C ARG A 271 -2.02 22.09 -2.70
N ARG A 272 -0.90 22.77 -2.59
CA ARG A 272 -0.58 23.93 -3.41
C ARG A 272 -0.46 23.55 -4.88
N HIS A 273 0.32 22.49 -5.20
CA HIS A 273 0.49 22.04 -6.58
C HIS A 273 -0.77 21.41 -7.16
N LEU A 274 -1.63 20.77 -6.36
CA LEU A 274 -2.89 20.24 -6.85
C LEU A 274 -3.79 21.33 -7.45
N ARG A 275 -3.77 22.55 -6.93
CA ARG A 275 -4.52 23.68 -7.52
C ARG A 275 -4.06 24.04 -8.93
N ASP A 276 -2.83 23.71 -9.30
CA ASP A 276 -2.27 23.95 -10.64
C ASP A 276 -2.60 22.81 -11.62
N PHE A 277 -2.82 21.59 -11.13
CA PHE A 277 -3.03 20.40 -11.96
C PHE A 277 -4.50 19.95 -12.02
N ALA A 278 -5.24 20.04 -10.93
CA ALA A 278 -6.65 19.64 -10.85
C ALA A 278 -7.56 20.80 -11.24
N VAL A 279 -7.54 21.17 -12.51
CA VAL A 279 -8.21 22.39 -13.02
C VAL A 279 -9.57 22.14 -13.66
N LEU A 280 -9.91 20.89 -13.99
CA LEU A 280 -11.22 20.53 -14.52
C LEU A 280 -12.28 20.62 -13.40
N ASP A 281 -13.49 21.07 -13.76
CA ASP A 281 -14.54 21.37 -12.77
C ASP A 281 -14.85 20.19 -11.84
N TYR A 282 -14.85 18.96 -12.33
CA TYR A 282 -15.18 17.77 -11.56
C TYR A 282 -14.04 17.24 -10.65
N VAL A 283 -12.80 17.72 -10.84
CA VAL A 283 -11.66 17.37 -9.98
C VAL A 283 -11.08 18.57 -9.23
N ARG A 284 -11.63 19.77 -9.43
CA ARG A 284 -11.11 21.02 -8.83
C ARG A 284 -11.09 20.97 -7.30
N ASP A 285 -12.11 20.36 -6.72
CA ASP A 285 -12.31 20.30 -5.28
C ASP A 285 -11.78 18.98 -4.68
N LEU A 286 -10.89 18.26 -5.40
CA LEU A 286 -10.29 17.05 -4.86
C LEU A 286 -9.52 17.36 -3.58
N GLU A 287 -9.62 16.43 -2.64
CA GLU A 287 -8.94 16.53 -1.35
C GLU A 287 -7.95 15.40 -1.13
N VAL A 288 -6.85 15.71 -0.43
CA VAL A 288 -5.89 14.73 0.05
C VAL A 288 -5.91 14.73 1.57
N ARG A 289 -6.38 13.63 2.14
CA ARG A 289 -6.48 13.39 3.58
C ARG A 289 -5.27 12.60 4.08
N PRO A 290 -4.73 12.90 5.27
CA PRO A 290 -3.75 12.01 5.89
C PRO A 290 -4.41 10.68 6.31
N ALA A 291 -3.68 9.59 6.12
CA ALA A 291 -4.07 8.28 6.65
C ALA A 291 -4.13 8.30 8.18
N VAL A 292 -5.07 7.55 8.76
CA VAL A 292 -5.28 7.50 10.22
C VAL A 292 -5.02 6.14 10.83
N LEU A 293 -4.96 5.06 10.03
CA LEU A 293 -4.74 3.72 10.52
C LEU A 293 -3.25 3.37 10.53
N GLU A 294 -2.76 2.80 11.62
CA GLU A 294 -1.39 2.28 11.70
C GLU A 294 -1.23 0.96 10.93
N ASN A 295 -2.28 0.11 10.95
CA ASN A 295 -2.28 -1.23 10.35
C ASN A 295 -3.22 -1.30 9.12
N ALA A 296 -3.30 -0.23 8.32
CA ALA A 296 -4.22 -0.14 7.19
C ALA A 296 -4.10 -1.33 6.21
N GLY A 297 -2.88 -1.80 5.90
CA GLY A 297 -2.66 -2.96 5.04
C GLY A 297 -3.26 -4.25 5.59
N LEU A 298 -3.03 -4.53 6.87
CA LEU A 298 -3.55 -5.72 7.55
C LEU A 298 -5.08 -5.67 7.69
N LEU A 299 -5.64 -4.51 8.09
CA LEU A 299 -7.08 -4.31 8.16
C LEU A 299 -7.74 -4.36 6.77
N GLY A 300 -7.05 -3.87 5.74
CA GLY A 300 -7.51 -3.99 4.36
C GLY A 300 -7.50 -5.42 3.84
N ALA A 301 -6.53 -6.25 4.25
CA ALA A 301 -6.58 -7.68 3.98
C ALA A 301 -7.79 -8.35 4.67
N ALA A 302 -8.13 -7.94 5.90
CA ALA A 302 -9.37 -8.38 6.56
C ALA A 302 -10.62 -7.89 5.80
N ALA A 303 -10.67 -6.62 5.39
CA ALA A 303 -11.76 -6.08 4.58
C ALA A 303 -11.95 -6.88 3.28
N LEU A 304 -10.84 -7.21 2.58
CA LEU A 304 -10.88 -8.09 1.41
C LEU A 304 -11.52 -9.45 1.74
N ALA A 305 -11.15 -10.07 2.86
CA ALA A 305 -11.73 -11.34 3.27
C ALA A 305 -13.25 -11.25 3.48
N PHE A 306 -13.75 -10.14 4.05
CA PHE A 306 -15.18 -9.94 4.24
C PHE A 306 -15.98 -9.76 2.94
N THR A 307 -15.32 -9.53 1.80
CA THR A 307 -15.98 -9.45 0.47
C THR A 307 -16.08 -10.78 -0.26
N LEU A 308 -15.50 -11.88 0.26
CA LEU A 308 -15.46 -13.21 -0.38
C LEU A 308 -16.76 -14.03 -0.12
#